data_bbb3b373ddc26166053d209af26de050
#
_entry.id   bbb3b373ddc26166053d209af26de050
#
_cell.length_a   1.000
_cell.length_b   1.000
_cell.length_c   1.000
_cell.angle_alpha   90.00
_cell.angle_beta   90.00
_cell.angle_gamma   90.00
#
_symmetry.space_group_name_H-M   'P 1'
#
loop_
_entity.id
_entity.type
_entity.pdbx_description
1 polymer ?
#
loop_
_entity_poly.entity_id
_entity_poly.type
_entity_poly.pdbx_seq_one_letter_code
_entity_poly.pdbx_strand_id
1 'polypeptide(L)'
;MVRGARQVGKSSSIRHLGESFDYFVEINFETRPEYRQIFIDNKNVIDIVSRLSLLAGIPIVENKTLLFLDEVQSCPEALHCLWAFKEDMPNLHVVAAGSLLEFTLKKMPSFGVGRIRSVFMYPMSFDEFLYASGYGHWVEAKSKATYSSPLPPELHDALVREFRSFLIVGGMPASVIAWIESHDYLQCSEELEDIQQTYYDDFAKYSEKIDPQLLRNTLRSVVMQIGSKFVYSKVDGGYRTEDVKRALQMLSDAGIVKVVQHSAGNGLPLGAEINCKYKKYNYLDSGLLLRVLDLELGSAQPLTEMILIGAAEELVNKGKVTEMVAGWEILKSLSPRTSHDLYYWENTSEGTTSEVDYLISRDMIVIPVEVKAGVTGKMKSLRLFMRRKHLLLGKRCSLENFGCIEFTDNNDDVYPEIKKQIQIHPLYCLSTL
;
A
#
# COMPACT_ATOMS: atom_id res chain seq x y z
N MET A 1 9.83 -14.05 -5.68
CA MET A 1 8.43 -13.97 -6.11
C MET A 1 7.91 -12.58 -5.82
N VAL A 2 7.37 -11.88 -6.82
CA VAL A 2 6.83 -10.52 -6.67
C VAL A 2 5.31 -10.60 -6.52
N ARG A 3 4.79 -10.01 -5.43
CA ARG A 3 3.38 -10.05 -5.02
C ARG A 3 2.83 -8.62 -4.96
N GLY A 4 1.55 -8.43 -5.20
CA GLY A 4 0.89 -7.13 -5.15
C GLY A 4 -0.29 -7.06 -6.09
N ALA A 5 -1.11 -6.02 -5.97
CA ALA A 5 -2.30 -5.81 -6.79
C ALA A 5 -1.98 -5.76 -8.29
N ARG A 6 -3.02 -5.88 -9.10
CA ARG A 6 -2.88 -5.72 -10.56
C ARG A 6 -2.48 -4.29 -10.90
N GLN A 7 -1.70 -4.11 -11.98
CA GLN A 7 -1.26 -2.82 -12.53
C GLN A 7 -0.38 -1.93 -11.62
N VAL A 8 0.19 -2.48 -10.53
CA VAL A 8 1.17 -1.75 -9.69
C VAL A 8 2.59 -1.74 -10.25
N GLY A 9 2.80 -2.21 -11.49
CA GLY A 9 4.10 -2.14 -12.16
C GLY A 9 4.99 -3.39 -12.03
N LYS A 10 4.50 -4.54 -11.51
CA LYS A 10 5.31 -5.74 -11.28
C LYS A 10 6.11 -6.18 -12.50
N SER A 11 5.43 -6.45 -13.61
CA SER A 11 6.07 -6.97 -14.83
C SER A 11 7.02 -5.93 -15.44
N SER A 12 6.67 -4.64 -15.43
CA SER A 12 7.53 -3.56 -15.92
C SER A 12 8.83 -3.47 -15.11
N SER A 13 8.76 -3.54 -13.78
CA SER A 13 9.96 -3.50 -12.92
C SER A 13 10.86 -4.72 -13.13
N ILE A 14 10.26 -5.90 -13.38
CA ILE A 14 11.05 -7.12 -13.64
C ILE A 14 11.70 -7.06 -15.03
N ARG A 15 11.01 -6.53 -16.05
CA ARG A 15 11.60 -6.30 -17.38
C ARG A 15 12.79 -5.32 -17.31
N HIS A 16 12.62 -4.22 -16.59
CA HIS A 16 13.71 -3.28 -16.37
C HIS A 16 14.90 -3.92 -15.62
N LEU A 17 14.63 -4.73 -14.61
CA LEU A 17 15.67 -5.54 -13.96
C LEU A 17 16.34 -6.48 -14.97
N GLY A 18 15.59 -7.06 -15.91
CA GLY A 18 16.08 -7.94 -16.97
C GLY A 18 17.15 -7.32 -17.85
N GLU A 19 17.14 -6.00 -18.04
CA GLU A 19 18.12 -5.25 -18.82
C GLU A 19 19.55 -5.33 -18.23
N SER A 20 19.67 -5.68 -16.94
CA SER A 20 20.96 -5.87 -16.27
C SER A 20 21.56 -7.26 -16.43
N PHE A 21 20.89 -8.18 -17.16
CA PHE A 21 21.35 -9.55 -17.41
C PHE A 21 21.76 -9.73 -18.87
N ASP A 22 22.66 -10.67 -19.15
CA ASP A 22 23.07 -11.02 -20.51
C ASP A 22 21.87 -11.54 -21.33
N TYR A 23 20.94 -12.24 -20.69
CA TYR A 23 19.73 -12.79 -21.29
C TYR A 23 18.53 -12.55 -20.40
N PHE A 24 17.41 -12.18 -21.01
CA PHE A 24 16.11 -12.07 -20.34
C PHE A 24 15.09 -12.97 -21.05
N VAL A 25 14.48 -13.89 -20.32
CA VAL A 25 13.47 -14.81 -20.83
C VAL A 25 12.20 -14.62 -20.03
N GLU A 26 11.17 -14.09 -20.67
CA GLU A 26 9.83 -13.90 -20.10
C GLU A 26 8.87 -14.98 -20.60
N ILE A 27 8.24 -15.70 -19.67
CA ILE A 27 7.22 -16.71 -19.92
C ILE A 27 5.92 -16.23 -19.27
N ASN A 28 5.00 -15.74 -20.09
CA ASN A 28 3.69 -15.32 -19.59
C ASN A 28 2.66 -16.44 -19.83
N PHE A 29 2.13 -16.99 -18.74
CA PHE A 29 1.22 -18.15 -18.80
C PHE A 29 -0.21 -17.79 -19.19
N GLU A 30 -0.59 -16.52 -19.21
CA GLU A 30 -1.92 -16.09 -19.66
C GLU A 30 -1.96 -15.88 -21.17
N THR A 31 -0.95 -15.19 -21.72
CA THR A 31 -0.88 -14.88 -23.16
C THR A 31 -0.31 -16.02 -24.01
N ARG A 32 0.50 -16.90 -23.40
CA ARG A 32 1.12 -18.06 -24.06
C ARG A 32 0.88 -19.35 -23.30
N PRO A 33 -0.35 -19.87 -23.36
CA PRO A 33 -0.75 -21.07 -22.60
C PRO A 33 0.02 -22.34 -22.99
N GLU A 34 0.64 -22.38 -24.17
CA GLU A 34 1.47 -23.50 -24.65
C GLU A 34 2.65 -23.80 -23.72
N TYR A 35 3.19 -22.80 -23.02
CA TYR A 35 4.27 -23.02 -22.06
C TYR A 35 3.83 -23.81 -20.81
N ARG A 36 2.52 -23.82 -20.47
CA ARG A 36 2.01 -24.57 -19.31
C ARG A 36 2.30 -26.07 -19.44
N GLN A 37 2.19 -26.61 -20.66
CA GLN A 37 2.39 -28.04 -20.89
C GLN A 37 3.79 -28.51 -20.50
N ILE A 38 4.82 -27.64 -20.64
CA ILE A 38 6.20 -27.96 -20.25
C ILE A 38 6.28 -28.26 -18.75
N PHE A 39 5.53 -27.55 -17.92
CA PHE A 39 5.54 -27.71 -16.45
C PHE A 39 4.59 -28.83 -16.00
N ILE A 40 3.52 -29.12 -16.75
CA ILE A 40 2.59 -30.21 -16.44
C ILE A 40 3.26 -31.57 -16.69
N ASP A 41 3.93 -31.71 -17.82
CA ASP A 41 4.50 -32.97 -18.27
C ASP A 41 5.82 -33.31 -17.55
N ASN A 42 6.47 -32.33 -16.94
CA ASN A 42 7.82 -32.51 -16.42
C ASN A 42 8.05 -31.82 -15.09
N LYS A 43 8.77 -32.50 -14.21
CA LYS A 43 9.23 -31.96 -12.90
C LYS A 43 10.73 -31.73 -12.84
N ASN A 44 11.47 -32.15 -13.86
CA ASN A 44 12.90 -31.94 -13.95
C ASN A 44 13.19 -30.53 -14.50
N VAL A 45 13.74 -29.65 -13.65
CA VAL A 45 13.98 -28.25 -14.03
C VAL A 45 15.02 -28.09 -15.13
N ILE A 46 15.97 -29.01 -15.27
CA ILE A 46 16.98 -28.98 -16.34
C ILE A 46 16.31 -29.19 -17.70
N ASP A 47 15.38 -30.15 -17.78
CA ASP A 47 14.61 -30.40 -19.00
C ASP A 47 13.60 -29.26 -19.26
N ILE A 48 12.96 -28.74 -18.23
CA ILE A 48 12.10 -27.54 -18.34
C ILE A 48 12.87 -26.37 -18.96
N VAL A 49 14.05 -26.05 -18.41
CA VAL A 49 14.92 -24.96 -18.90
C VAL A 49 15.33 -25.19 -20.35
N SER A 50 15.71 -26.41 -20.70
CA SER A 50 16.08 -26.76 -22.08
C SER A 50 14.93 -26.51 -23.07
N ARG A 51 13.72 -26.95 -22.72
CA ARG A 51 12.51 -26.75 -23.55
C ARG A 51 12.10 -25.27 -23.63
N LEU A 52 12.17 -24.53 -22.50
CA LEU A 52 11.90 -23.09 -22.48
C LEU A 52 12.89 -22.34 -23.36
N SER A 53 14.20 -22.64 -23.26
CA SER A 53 15.24 -22.04 -24.09
C SER A 53 14.98 -22.29 -25.58
N LEU A 54 14.60 -23.53 -25.94
CA LEU A 54 14.31 -23.90 -27.33
C LEU A 54 13.11 -23.13 -27.88
N LEU A 55 12.00 -23.05 -27.11
CA LEU A 55 10.78 -22.39 -27.55
C LEU A 55 10.90 -20.87 -27.54
N ALA A 56 11.64 -20.29 -26.60
CA ALA A 56 11.87 -18.85 -26.52
C ALA A 56 12.92 -18.38 -27.56
N GLY A 57 13.76 -19.29 -28.07
CA GLY A 57 14.87 -18.96 -28.96
C GLY A 57 15.97 -18.17 -28.27
N ILE A 58 16.03 -18.17 -26.93
CA ILE A 58 17.00 -17.43 -26.12
C ILE A 58 17.68 -18.41 -25.17
N PRO A 59 19.01 -18.39 -25.05
CA PRO A 59 19.74 -19.24 -24.12
C PRO A 59 19.36 -18.94 -22.65
N ILE A 60 19.12 -20.01 -21.89
CA ILE A 60 18.92 -19.90 -20.43
C ILE A 60 20.17 -20.47 -19.77
N VAL A 61 21.03 -19.59 -19.24
CA VAL A 61 22.35 -19.92 -18.69
C VAL A 61 22.43 -19.41 -17.26
N GLU A 62 22.87 -20.26 -16.33
CA GLU A 62 23.11 -19.86 -14.94
C GLU A 62 24.04 -18.64 -14.85
N ASN A 63 23.81 -17.78 -13.86
CA ASN A 63 24.47 -16.50 -13.61
C ASN A 63 24.31 -15.42 -14.72
N LYS A 64 23.73 -15.74 -15.86
CA LYS A 64 23.60 -14.83 -17.01
C LYS A 64 22.16 -14.51 -17.39
N THR A 65 21.24 -15.40 -17.07
CA THR A 65 19.84 -15.26 -17.47
C THR A 65 18.96 -14.89 -16.29
N LEU A 66 18.08 -13.91 -16.49
CA LEU A 66 16.89 -13.72 -15.66
C LEU A 66 15.72 -14.44 -16.33
N LEU A 67 15.23 -15.53 -15.71
CA LEU A 67 14.02 -16.22 -16.11
C LEU A 67 12.82 -15.62 -15.37
N PHE A 68 11.89 -15.03 -16.10
CA PHE A 68 10.69 -14.42 -15.55
C PHE A 68 9.45 -15.25 -15.89
N LEU A 69 8.78 -15.76 -14.87
CA LEU A 69 7.52 -16.50 -14.95
C LEU A 69 6.38 -15.53 -14.56
N ASP A 70 5.70 -14.98 -15.56
CA ASP A 70 4.62 -14.01 -15.38
C ASP A 70 3.25 -14.69 -15.39
N GLU A 71 2.30 -14.10 -14.66
CA GLU A 71 0.94 -14.63 -14.42
C GLU A 71 0.96 -16.11 -13.96
N VAL A 72 1.89 -16.40 -13.05
CA VAL A 72 2.21 -17.78 -12.61
C VAL A 72 1.03 -18.49 -11.95
N GLN A 73 0.01 -17.77 -11.44
CA GLN A 73 -1.23 -18.38 -10.94
C GLN A 73 -2.01 -19.15 -12.02
N SER A 74 -1.77 -18.85 -13.30
CA SER A 74 -2.36 -19.57 -14.43
C SER A 74 -1.68 -20.91 -14.72
N CYS A 75 -0.56 -21.21 -14.04
CA CYS A 75 0.16 -22.49 -14.10
C CYS A 75 0.62 -22.90 -12.71
N PRO A 76 -0.24 -23.52 -11.87
CA PRO A 76 0.13 -23.94 -10.51
C PRO A 76 1.33 -24.89 -10.49
N GLU A 77 1.55 -25.68 -11.53
CA GLU A 77 2.70 -26.59 -11.67
C GLU A 77 4.02 -25.80 -11.69
N ALA A 78 4.05 -24.64 -12.36
CA ALA A 78 5.24 -23.79 -12.35
C ALA A 78 5.56 -23.26 -10.95
N LEU A 79 4.54 -22.94 -10.14
CA LEU A 79 4.74 -22.57 -8.73
C LEU A 79 5.38 -23.73 -7.93
N HIS A 80 4.92 -24.96 -8.18
CA HIS A 80 5.52 -26.15 -7.53
C HIS A 80 6.97 -26.36 -7.94
N CYS A 81 7.37 -25.99 -9.15
CA CYS A 81 8.75 -26.13 -9.63
C CYS A 81 9.70 -25.05 -9.06
N LEU A 82 9.20 -23.95 -8.49
CA LEU A 82 10.09 -22.87 -7.98
C LEU A 82 11.09 -23.35 -6.92
N TRP A 83 10.72 -24.31 -6.08
CA TRP A 83 11.64 -24.87 -5.09
C TRP A 83 12.72 -25.73 -5.76
N ALA A 84 12.38 -26.47 -6.83
CA ALA A 84 13.32 -27.33 -7.56
C ALA A 84 14.36 -26.49 -8.32
N PHE A 85 13.97 -25.34 -8.89
CA PHE A 85 14.95 -24.39 -9.46
C PHE A 85 16.00 -23.98 -8.43
N LYS A 86 15.63 -23.78 -7.16
CA LYS A 86 16.59 -23.42 -6.12
C LYS A 86 17.53 -24.55 -5.74
N GLU A 87 17.05 -25.81 -5.78
CA GLU A 87 17.85 -26.98 -5.43
C GLU A 87 18.77 -27.44 -6.58
N ASP A 88 18.21 -27.52 -7.80
CA ASP A 88 18.89 -28.15 -8.94
C ASP A 88 19.66 -27.14 -9.81
N MET A 89 19.25 -25.86 -9.82
CA MET A 89 19.89 -24.77 -10.57
C MET A 89 20.03 -23.52 -9.70
N PRO A 90 20.82 -23.58 -8.61
CA PRO A 90 20.89 -22.51 -7.58
C PRO A 90 21.43 -21.19 -8.09
N ASN A 91 22.15 -21.18 -9.22
CA ASN A 91 22.72 -19.99 -9.85
C ASN A 91 21.83 -19.42 -10.98
N LEU A 92 20.70 -20.03 -11.29
CA LEU A 92 19.74 -19.45 -12.21
C LEU A 92 18.86 -18.44 -11.47
N HIS A 93 18.81 -17.22 -11.99
CA HIS A 93 17.95 -16.18 -11.43
C HIS A 93 16.51 -16.36 -11.94
N VAL A 94 15.61 -16.76 -11.05
CA VAL A 94 14.20 -16.98 -11.39
C VAL A 94 13.34 -16.01 -10.59
N VAL A 95 12.50 -15.25 -11.30
CA VAL A 95 11.47 -14.39 -10.70
C VAL A 95 10.10 -14.87 -11.17
N ALA A 96 9.16 -14.98 -10.25
CA ALA A 96 7.77 -15.28 -10.56
C ALA A 96 6.88 -14.13 -10.08
N ALA A 97 5.88 -13.75 -10.88
CA ALA A 97 4.90 -12.75 -10.53
C ALA A 97 3.49 -13.17 -10.93
N GLY A 98 2.50 -12.59 -10.28
CA GLY A 98 1.09 -12.78 -10.61
C GLY A 98 0.21 -11.87 -9.77
N SER A 99 -0.90 -11.45 -10.35
CA SER A 99 -1.83 -10.51 -9.72
C SER A 99 -2.78 -11.16 -8.71
N LEU A 100 -3.08 -12.45 -8.90
CA LEU A 100 -4.03 -13.23 -8.09
C LEU A 100 -3.35 -14.37 -7.34
N LEU A 101 -2.07 -14.21 -7.13
CA LEU A 101 -1.18 -15.22 -6.61
C LEU A 101 -1.57 -15.73 -5.21
N GLU A 102 -2.08 -14.83 -4.34
CA GLU A 102 -2.52 -15.18 -2.99
C GLU A 102 -3.60 -16.28 -2.97
N PHE A 103 -4.52 -16.24 -3.95
CA PHE A 103 -5.58 -17.24 -4.03
C PHE A 103 -5.06 -18.63 -4.41
N THR A 104 -4.00 -18.68 -5.21
CA THR A 104 -3.36 -19.94 -5.60
C THR A 104 -2.52 -20.46 -4.46
N LEU A 105 -1.72 -19.61 -3.80
CA LEU A 105 -0.86 -19.99 -2.69
C LEU A 105 -1.65 -20.55 -1.49
N LYS A 106 -2.81 -19.99 -1.19
CA LYS A 106 -3.67 -20.49 -0.10
C LYS A 106 -4.21 -21.92 -0.33
N LYS A 107 -4.24 -22.38 -1.58
CA LYS A 107 -4.67 -23.74 -1.92
C LYS A 107 -3.53 -24.76 -1.88
N MET A 108 -2.27 -24.31 -1.77
CA MET A 108 -1.11 -25.16 -1.79
C MET A 108 -0.73 -25.60 -0.36
N PRO A 109 -0.69 -26.91 -0.07
CA PRO A 109 -0.47 -27.44 1.28
C PRO A 109 0.91 -27.08 1.88
N SER A 110 1.92 -26.93 1.02
CA SER A 110 3.24 -26.42 1.41
C SER A 110 3.85 -25.68 0.23
N PHE A 111 4.16 -24.41 0.41
CA PHE A 111 4.74 -23.60 -0.64
C PHE A 111 6.15 -23.17 -0.23
N GLY A 112 7.17 -23.79 -0.83
CA GLY A 112 8.57 -23.32 -0.90
C GLY A 112 9.20 -22.77 0.38
N VAL A 113 8.80 -23.28 1.55
CA VAL A 113 9.26 -22.76 2.85
C VAL A 113 10.80 -22.69 2.90
N GLY A 114 11.32 -21.48 3.12
CA GLY A 114 12.76 -21.23 3.23
C GLY A 114 13.53 -21.12 1.90
N ARG A 115 12.90 -21.40 0.74
CA ARG A 115 13.55 -21.39 -0.58
C ARG A 115 13.07 -20.24 -1.48
N ILE A 116 11.87 -19.73 -1.24
CA ILE A 116 11.25 -18.67 -2.04
C ILE A 116 11.17 -17.41 -1.18
N ARG A 117 11.73 -16.32 -1.70
CA ARG A 117 11.59 -14.99 -1.11
C ARG A 117 10.44 -14.26 -1.76
N SER A 118 9.55 -13.68 -0.95
CA SER A 118 8.51 -12.78 -1.43
C SER A 118 8.98 -11.33 -1.38
N VAL A 119 8.57 -10.56 -2.37
CA VAL A 119 8.70 -9.09 -2.41
C VAL A 119 7.32 -8.54 -2.66
N PHE A 120 6.84 -7.68 -1.76
CA PHE A 120 5.53 -7.05 -1.87
C PHE A 120 5.67 -5.70 -2.57
N MET A 121 4.92 -5.53 -3.65
CA MET A 121 4.91 -4.32 -4.45
C MET A 121 3.55 -3.62 -4.31
N TYR A 122 3.59 -2.33 -4.09
CA TYR A 122 2.44 -1.46 -3.92
C TYR A 122 2.42 -0.39 -5.02
N PRO A 123 1.36 0.40 -5.17
CA PRO A 123 1.42 1.63 -5.97
C PRO A 123 2.60 2.50 -5.54
N MET A 124 3.10 3.34 -6.42
CA MET A 124 4.26 4.20 -6.18
C MET A 124 4.05 5.01 -4.89
N SER A 125 5.11 5.13 -4.09
CA SER A 125 5.18 6.05 -2.96
C SER A 125 5.33 7.49 -3.44
N PHE A 126 5.12 8.45 -2.55
CA PHE A 126 5.38 9.85 -2.89
C PHE A 126 6.84 10.10 -3.28
N ASP A 127 7.79 9.39 -2.68
CA ASP A 127 9.19 9.47 -3.06
C ASP A 127 9.43 8.97 -4.48
N GLU A 128 8.83 7.84 -4.85
CA GLU A 128 8.90 7.28 -6.21
C GLU A 128 8.21 8.21 -7.23
N PHE A 129 7.07 8.82 -6.86
CA PHE A 129 6.41 9.85 -7.67
C PHE A 129 7.33 11.06 -7.91
N LEU A 130 8.03 11.55 -6.90
CA LEU A 130 9.01 12.64 -7.04
C LEU A 130 10.19 12.23 -7.93
N TYR A 131 10.72 11.02 -7.77
CA TYR A 131 11.78 10.51 -8.66
C TYR A 131 11.31 10.45 -10.11
N ALA A 132 10.13 9.91 -10.36
CA ALA A 132 9.54 9.82 -11.70
C ALA A 132 9.29 11.21 -12.31
N SER A 133 8.92 12.20 -11.50
CA SER A 133 8.71 13.61 -11.91
C SER A 133 10.03 14.40 -12.07
N GLY A 134 11.21 13.78 -11.89
CA GLY A 134 12.51 14.45 -12.02
C GLY A 134 12.98 15.20 -10.76
N TYR A 135 12.28 15.09 -9.65
CA TYR A 135 12.59 15.78 -8.39
C TYR A 135 13.38 14.92 -7.39
N GLY A 136 14.23 14.00 -7.86
CA GLY A 136 15.02 13.12 -7.00
C GLY A 136 15.89 13.87 -5.97
N HIS A 137 16.41 15.04 -6.31
CA HIS A 137 17.17 15.91 -5.40
C HIS A 137 16.32 16.43 -4.21
N TRP A 138 14.97 16.56 -4.37
CA TRP A 138 14.08 16.91 -3.26
C TRP A 138 13.92 15.74 -2.29
N VAL A 139 13.91 14.51 -2.80
CA VAL A 139 13.87 13.31 -1.94
C VAL A 139 15.12 13.25 -1.06
N GLU A 140 16.31 13.53 -1.62
CA GLU A 140 17.53 13.60 -0.85
C GLU A 140 17.53 14.73 0.18
N ALA A 141 17.01 15.90 -0.17
CA ALA A 141 16.92 17.05 0.73
C ALA A 141 15.99 16.76 1.91
N LYS A 142 14.76 16.26 1.62
CA LYS A 142 13.77 15.98 2.67
C LYS A 142 14.18 14.83 3.60
N SER A 143 14.96 13.87 3.12
CA SER A 143 15.44 12.76 3.94
C SER A 143 16.46 13.18 5.01
N LYS A 144 17.13 14.32 4.83
CA LYS A 144 18.11 14.89 5.76
C LYS A 144 17.49 15.90 6.73
N ALA A 145 16.26 16.34 6.47
CA ALA A 145 15.59 17.32 7.33
C ALA A 145 15.11 16.69 8.64
N THR A 146 15.11 17.50 9.69
CA THR A 146 14.70 17.10 11.03
C THR A 146 13.91 18.23 11.71
N TYR A 147 13.30 17.97 12.86
CA TYR A 147 12.62 19.00 13.64
C TYR A 147 13.56 20.11 14.15
N SER A 148 14.87 19.85 14.28
CA SER A 148 15.90 20.84 14.63
C SER A 148 16.53 21.52 13.43
N SER A 149 16.36 20.97 12.24
CA SER A 149 16.84 21.51 10.96
C SER A 149 15.77 21.30 9.88
N PRO A 150 14.69 22.11 9.92
CA PRO A 150 13.58 22.01 8.98
C PRO A 150 14.00 22.39 7.56
N LEU A 151 13.17 22.07 6.58
CA LEU A 151 13.40 22.45 5.19
C LEU A 151 13.27 23.98 4.99
N PRO A 152 14.00 24.55 4.02
CA PRO A 152 13.75 25.91 3.57
C PRO A 152 12.27 26.08 3.15
N PRO A 153 11.66 27.27 3.45
CA PRO A 153 10.23 27.49 3.17
C PRO A 153 9.86 27.23 1.71
N GLU A 154 10.69 27.62 0.76
CA GLU A 154 10.44 27.47 -0.67
C GLU A 154 10.35 25.99 -1.10
N LEU A 155 11.22 25.15 -0.55
CA LEU A 155 11.21 23.71 -0.81
C LEU A 155 10.05 23.03 -0.09
N HIS A 156 9.75 23.46 1.14
CA HIS A 156 8.57 23.01 1.86
C HIS A 156 7.28 23.25 1.07
N ASP A 157 7.08 24.49 0.59
CA ASP A 157 5.89 24.86 -0.20
C ASP A 157 5.81 24.09 -1.53
N ALA A 158 6.94 23.86 -2.18
CA ALA A 158 7.01 23.05 -3.39
C ALA A 158 6.60 21.59 -3.11
N LEU A 159 7.15 20.96 -2.07
CA LEU A 159 6.80 19.61 -1.68
C LEU A 159 5.33 19.46 -1.25
N VAL A 160 4.76 20.48 -0.61
CA VAL A 160 3.32 20.52 -0.28
C VAL A 160 2.48 20.53 -1.54
N ARG A 161 2.85 21.30 -2.58
CA ARG A 161 2.12 21.33 -3.86
C ARG A 161 2.17 19.96 -4.54
N GLU A 162 3.36 19.37 -4.68
CA GLU A 162 3.50 18.04 -5.31
C GLU A 162 2.78 16.95 -4.52
N PHE A 163 2.79 16.99 -3.19
CA PHE A 163 2.05 16.04 -2.38
C PHE A 163 0.53 16.14 -2.60
N ARG A 164 0.02 17.35 -2.80
CA ARG A 164 -1.40 17.56 -3.15
C ARG A 164 -1.73 16.99 -4.52
N SER A 165 -0.86 17.20 -5.52
CA SER A 165 -1.02 16.56 -6.83
C SER A 165 -1.01 15.04 -6.70
N PHE A 166 -0.08 14.48 -5.92
CA PHE A 166 -0.02 13.05 -5.66
C PHE A 166 -1.29 12.48 -5.01
N LEU A 167 -1.96 13.23 -4.13
CA LEU A 167 -3.25 12.80 -3.55
C LEU A 167 -4.34 12.59 -4.60
N ILE A 168 -4.29 13.34 -5.73
CA ILE A 168 -5.25 13.22 -6.84
C ILE A 168 -4.81 12.17 -7.85
N VAL A 169 -3.57 12.26 -8.29
CA VAL A 169 -2.98 11.37 -9.31
C VAL A 169 -2.89 9.94 -8.77
N GLY A 170 -2.64 9.80 -7.48
CA GLY A 170 -2.33 8.51 -6.86
C GLY A 170 -0.93 8.02 -7.20
N GLY A 171 -0.67 6.76 -6.85
CA GLY A 171 0.60 6.08 -7.12
C GLY A 171 0.50 4.98 -8.18
N MET A 172 -0.63 4.85 -8.89
CA MET A 172 -0.75 3.86 -9.97
C MET A 172 0.14 4.28 -11.15
N PRO A 173 1.07 3.41 -11.64
CA PRO A 173 2.07 3.80 -12.63
C PRO A 173 1.50 4.43 -13.90
N ALA A 174 0.38 3.94 -14.43
CA ALA A 174 -0.25 4.51 -15.63
C ALA A 174 -0.69 5.96 -15.39
N SER A 175 -1.36 6.23 -14.26
CA SER A 175 -1.77 7.58 -13.88
C SER A 175 -0.58 8.52 -13.66
N VAL A 176 0.51 8.02 -13.03
CA VAL A 176 1.72 8.82 -12.82
C VAL A 176 2.40 9.15 -14.15
N ILE A 177 2.45 8.22 -15.11
CA ILE A 177 2.96 8.48 -16.47
C ILE A 177 2.11 9.55 -17.17
N ALA A 178 0.79 9.41 -17.15
CA ALA A 178 -0.12 10.40 -17.74
C ALA A 178 0.10 11.80 -17.13
N TRP A 179 0.30 11.88 -15.82
CA TRP A 179 0.63 13.13 -15.14
C TRP A 179 1.96 13.72 -15.60
N ILE A 180 3.02 12.93 -15.68
CA ILE A 180 4.34 13.40 -16.10
C ILE A 180 4.33 13.93 -17.53
N GLU A 181 3.59 13.28 -18.42
CA GLU A 181 3.53 13.61 -19.85
C GLU A 181 2.65 14.83 -20.13
N SER A 182 1.55 14.99 -19.40
CA SER A 182 0.52 15.99 -19.74
C SER A 182 0.33 17.08 -18.68
N HIS A 183 0.61 16.82 -17.42
CA HIS A 183 0.18 17.62 -16.27
C HIS A 183 -1.34 17.87 -16.25
N ASP A 184 -2.12 16.92 -16.79
CA ASP A 184 -3.56 16.99 -16.89
C ASP A 184 -4.23 15.91 -16.03
N TYR A 185 -4.99 16.35 -15.02
CA TYR A 185 -5.72 15.44 -14.14
C TYR A 185 -6.83 14.65 -14.87
N LEU A 186 -7.35 15.16 -15.99
CA LEU A 186 -8.37 14.43 -16.76
C LEU A 186 -7.77 13.16 -17.36
N GLN A 187 -6.57 13.24 -17.96
CA GLN A 187 -5.88 12.09 -18.50
C GLN A 187 -5.53 11.07 -17.39
N CYS A 188 -5.07 11.54 -16.23
CA CYS A 188 -4.86 10.67 -15.08
C CYS A 188 -6.16 9.94 -14.66
N SER A 189 -7.29 10.65 -14.73
CA SER A 189 -8.61 10.12 -14.41
C SER A 189 -9.04 9.01 -15.34
N GLU A 190 -8.82 9.16 -16.65
CA GLU A 190 -9.11 8.15 -17.67
C GLU A 190 -8.32 6.86 -17.39
N GLU A 191 -7.03 6.97 -17.13
CA GLU A 191 -6.19 5.81 -16.76
C GLU A 191 -6.67 5.11 -15.48
N LEU A 192 -7.09 5.89 -14.47
CA LEU A 192 -7.60 5.34 -13.22
C LEU A 192 -8.97 4.67 -13.39
N GLU A 193 -9.82 5.16 -14.30
CA GLU A 193 -11.09 4.54 -14.64
C GLU A 193 -10.89 3.18 -15.33
N ASP A 194 -9.94 3.09 -16.25
CA ASP A 194 -9.58 1.83 -16.92
C ASP A 194 -9.03 0.79 -15.92
N ILE A 195 -8.20 1.24 -14.98
CA ILE A 195 -7.71 0.37 -13.89
C ILE A 195 -8.87 -0.11 -13.02
N GLN A 196 -9.77 0.78 -12.64
CA GLN A 196 -10.95 0.44 -11.83
C GLN A 196 -11.87 -0.55 -12.54
N GLN A 197 -12.11 -0.36 -13.86
CA GLN A 197 -12.88 -1.30 -14.66
C GLN A 197 -12.21 -2.67 -14.72
N THR A 198 -10.88 -2.70 -14.88
CA THR A 198 -10.12 -3.97 -14.85
C THR A 198 -10.32 -4.73 -13.54
N TYR A 199 -10.38 -4.05 -12.39
CA TYR A 199 -10.68 -4.71 -11.11
C TYR A 199 -12.11 -5.26 -11.06
N TYR A 200 -13.09 -4.53 -11.59
CA TYR A 200 -14.47 -5.01 -11.65
C TYR A 200 -14.63 -6.21 -12.58
N ASP A 201 -13.90 -6.25 -13.69
CA ASP A 201 -13.90 -7.39 -14.61
C ASP A 201 -13.24 -8.63 -13.99
N ASP A 202 -12.20 -8.41 -13.20
CA ASP A 202 -11.57 -9.49 -12.43
C ASP A 202 -12.51 -10.08 -11.37
N PHE A 203 -13.42 -9.28 -10.78
CA PHE A 203 -14.42 -9.81 -9.85
C PHE A 203 -15.32 -10.85 -10.48
N ALA A 204 -15.63 -10.74 -11.78
CA ALA A 204 -16.38 -11.74 -12.53
C ALA A 204 -15.67 -13.10 -12.60
N LYS A 205 -14.34 -13.12 -12.59
CA LYS A 205 -13.54 -14.37 -12.57
C LYS A 205 -13.70 -15.16 -11.25
N TYR A 206 -14.23 -14.53 -10.21
CA TYR A 206 -14.51 -15.18 -8.90
C TYR A 206 -15.95 -15.63 -8.70
N SER A 207 -16.81 -15.52 -9.73
CA SER A 207 -18.25 -15.80 -9.64
C SER A 207 -18.58 -17.20 -9.09
N GLU A 208 -17.71 -18.19 -9.31
CA GLU A 208 -17.86 -19.52 -8.70
C GLU A 208 -17.71 -19.55 -7.17
N LYS A 209 -17.07 -18.54 -6.55
CA LYS A 209 -16.72 -18.52 -5.12
C LYS A 209 -17.51 -17.49 -4.34
N ILE A 210 -17.85 -16.38 -4.99
CA ILE A 210 -18.53 -15.25 -4.37
C ILE A 210 -19.27 -14.45 -5.43
N ASP A 211 -20.40 -13.84 -5.04
CA ASP A 211 -21.14 -12.94 -5.90
C ASP A 211 -20.27 -11.71 -6.26
N PRO A 212 -19.99 -11.44 -7.56
CA PRO A 212 -19.25 -10.27 -8.00
C PRO A 212 -19.89 -8.95 -7.55
N GLN A 213 -21.22 -8.89 -7.41
CA GLN A 213 -21.94 -7.72 -6.93
C GLN A 213 -21.64 -7.45 -5.45
N LEU A 214 -21.52 -8.51 -4.64
CA LEU A 214 -21.10 -8.39 -3.24
C LEU A 214 -19.68 -7.81 -3.14
N LEU A 215 -18.75 -8.22 -4.01
CA LEU A 215 -17.39 -7.65 -4.03
C LEU A 215 -17.43 -6.15 -4.37
N ARG A 216 -18.19 -5.74 -5.39
CA ARG A 216 -18.36 -4.33 -5.78
C ARG A 216 -18.97 -3.51 -4.65
N ASN A 217 -20.07 -3.98 -4.06
CA ASN A 217 -20.76 -3.29 -2.96
C ASN A 217 -19.86 -3.20 -1.72
N THR A 218 -19.08 -4.24 -1.44
CA THR A 218 -18.14 -4.26 -0.33
C THR A 218 -17.00 -3.26 -0.57
N LEU A 219 -16.43 -3.21 -1.77
CA LEU A 219 -15.40 -2.24 -2.14
C LEU A 219 -15.91 -0.80 -2.02
N ARG A 220 -17.09 -0.51 -2.57
CA ARG A 220 -17.74 0.80 -2.42
C ARG A 220 -17.93 1.16 -0.94
N SER A 221 -18.37 0.21 -0.14
CA SER A 221 -18.56 0.41 1.29
C SER A 221 -17.25 0.67 2.04
N VAL A 222 -16.13 0.05 1.63
CA VAL A 222 -14.79 0.35 2.15
C VAL A 222 -14.43 1.81 1.88
N VAL A 223 -14.63 2.28 0.65
CA VAL A 223 -14.34 3.66 0.25
C VAL A 223 -15.20 4.66 1.03
N MET A 224 -16.49 4.40 1.17
CA MET A 224 -17.42 5.25 1.92
C MET A 224 -17.16 5.28 3.44
N GLN A 225 -16.53 4.24 3.99
CA GLN A 225 -16.19 4.12 5.41
C GLN A 225 -14.71 4.35 5.71
N ILE A 226 -13.94 4.88 4.75
CA ILE A 226 -12.51 5.13 4.90
C ILE A 226 -12.23 5.94 6.18
N GLY A 227 -11.13 5.65 6.89
CA GLY A 227 -10.75 6.32 8.13
C GLY A 227 -11.73 6.10 9.30
N SER A 228 -12.67 5.15 9.17
CA SER A 228 -13.63 4.82 10.23
C SER A 228 -13.67 3.33 10.48
N LYS A 229 -14.07 2.92 11.69
CA LYS A 229 -14.35 1.53 11.99
C LYS A 229 -15.38 0.98 11.01
N PHE A 230 -15.08 -0.14 10.38
CA PHE A 230 -15.94 -0.74 9.36
C PHE A 230 -17.21 -1.34 9.98
N VAL A 231 -18.36 -0.96 9.45
CA VAL A 231 -19.68 -1.41 9.84
C VAL A 231 -20.24 -2.30 8.73
N TYR A 232 -20.29 -3.61 8.96
CA TYR A 232 -20.68 -4.61 7.97
C TYR A 232 -22.11 -4.42 7.44
N SER A 233 -23.04 -3.96 8.28
CA SER A 233 -24.45 -3.72 7.90
C SER A 233 -24.66 -2.52 6.97
N LYS A 234 -23.61 -1.71 6.72
CA LYS A 234 -23.64 -0.60 5.76
C LYS A 234 -23.28 -1.04 4.32
N VAL A 235 -22.99 -2.31 4.10
CA VAL A 235 -22.80 -2.83 2.75
C VAL A 235 -24.16 -3.02 2.09
N ASP A 236 -24.38 -2.32 0.98
CA ASP A 236 -25.64 -2.38 0.24
C ASP A 236 -25.94 -3.80 -0.27
N GLY A 237 -27.22 -4.19 -0.30
CA GLY A 237 -27.67 -5.47 -0.83
C GLY A 237 -28.14 -6.49 0.21
N GLY A 238 -28.17 -6.14 1.51
CA GLY A 238 -28.73 -6.99 2.57
C GLY A 238 -27.97 -8.29 2.82
N TYR A 239 -26.67 -8.30 2.54
CA TYR A 239 -25.79 -9.48 2.68
C TYR A 239 -25.55 -9.84 4.15
N ARG A 240 -25.32 -11.13 4.39
CA ARG A 240 -24.92 -11.61 5.72
C ARG A 240 -23.53 -11.11 6.08
N THR A 241 -23.30 -10.81 7.35
CA THR A 241 -21.98 -10.35 7.86
C THR A 241 -20.84 -11.28 7.45
N GLU A 242 -21.04 -12.60 7.45
CA GLU A 242 -20.00 -13.56 7.09
C GLU A 242 -19.65 -13.50 5.60
N ASP A 243 -20.61 -13.23 4.72
CA ASP A 243 -20.35 -13.09 3.29
C ASP A 243 -19.57 -11.79 3.02
N VAL A 244 -19.90 -10.69 3.70
CA VAL A 244 -19.14 -9.44 3.64
C VAL A 244 -17.71 -9.62 4.16
N LYS A 245 -17.50 -10.38 5.26
CA LYS A 245 -16.14 -10.70 5.74
C LYS A 245 -15.33 -11.50 4.71
N ARG A 246 -15.98 -12.45 4.02
CA ARG A 246 -15.33 -13.21 2.93
C ARG A 246 -14.97 -12.31 1.76
N ALA A 247 -15.85 -11.38 1.38
CA ALA A 247 -15.58 -10.39 0.34
C ALA A 247 -14.38 -9.50 0.72
N LEU A 248 -14.34 -8.96 1.95
CA LEU A 248 -13.21 -8.17 2.46
C LEU A 248 -11.91 -8.96 2.47
N GLN A 249 -11.95 -10.24 2.85
CA GLN A 249 -10.77 -11.10 2.80
C GLN A 249 -10.28 -11.29 1.36
N MET A 250 -11.18 -11.48 0.39
CA MET A 250 -10.82 -11.61 -1.00
C MET A 250 -10.23 -10.32 -1.57
N LEU A 251 -10.81 -9.16 -1.26
CA LEU A 251 -10.25 -7.86 -1.65
C LEU A 251 -8.87 -7.62 -1.03
N SER A 252 -8.66 -8.06 0.22
CA SER A 252 -7.36 -7.98 0.89
C SER A 252 -6.33 -8.91 0.25
N ASP A 253 -6.74 -10.13 -0.12
CA ASP A 253 -5.87 -11.11 -0.80
C ASP A 253 -5.50 -10.65 -2.21
N ALA A 254 -6.40 -9.93 -2.90
CA ALA A 254 -6.11 -9.30 -4.18
C ALA A 254 -5.21 -8.05 -4.05
N GLY A 255 -4.92 -7.62 -2.82
CA GLY A 255 -4.11 -6.43 -2.55
C GLY A 255 -4.84 -5.10 -2.78
N ILE A 256 -6.16 -5.14 -3.03
CA ILE A 256 -6.99 -3.95 -3.30
C ILE A 256 -7.34 -3.19 -2.01
N VAL A 257 -7.37 -3.92 -0.90
CA VAL A 257 -7.73 -3.38 0.42
C VAL A 257 -6.69 -3.82 1.45
N LYS A 258 -6.31 -2.91 2.34
CA LYS A 258 -5.43 -3.19 3.48
C LYS A 258 -6.18 -3.00 4.80
N VAL A 259 -6.11 -4.00 5.65
CA VAL A 259 -6.68 -3.93 7.02
C VAL A 259 -5.79 -3.06 7.90
N VAL A 260 -6.40 -2.17 8.69
CA VAL A 260 -5.79 -1.47 9.81
C VAL A 260 -6.41 -2.05 11.10
N GLN A 261 -5.60 -2.68 11.92
CA GLN A 261 -6.05 -3.44 13.08
C GLN A 261 -6.03 -2.57 14.35
N HIS A 262 -7.04 -2.72 15.20
CA HIS A 262 -6.99 -2.10 16.51
C HIS A 262 -5.98 -2.82 17.41
N SER A 263 -5.07 -2.06 18.02
CA SER A 263 -4.15 -2.55 19.05
C SER A 263 -4.38 -1.80 20.36
N ALA A 264 -4.26 -2.50 21.48
CA ALA A 264 -4.32 -1.86 22.79
C ALA A 264 -3.09 -0.94 23.03
N GLY A 265 -1.97 -1.18 22.33
CA GLY A 265 -0.78 -0.34 22.37
C GLY A 265 -0.06 -0.29 23.74
N ASN A 266 -0.15 -1.38 24.53
CA ASN A 266 0.51 -1.47 25.84
C ASN A 266 2.02 -1.75 25.73
N GLY A 267 2.51 -2.12 24.53
CA GLY A 267 3.91 -2.46 24.30
C GLY A 267 4.10 -3.18 22.96
N LEU A 268 5.25 -3.81 22.80
CA LEU A 268 5.62 -4.54 21.58
C LEU A 268 5.57 -6.06 21.83
N PRO A 269 5.22 -6.83 20.79
CA PRO A 269 4.80 -6.39 19.46
C PRO A 269 3.36 -5.84 19.44
N LEU A 270 3.10 -4.83 18.61
CA LEU A 270 1.78 -4.18 18.51
C LEU A 270 0.64 -5.17 18.21
N GLY A 271 0.96 -6.24 17.48
CA GLY A 271 0.02 -7.30 17.12
C GLY A 271 -0.35 -8.28 18.25
N ALA A 272 0.26 -8.18 19.44
CA ALA A 272 -0.03 -9.10 20.55
C ALA A 272 -1.42 -8.87 21.17
N GLU A 273 -1.93 -7.64 21.10
CA GLU A 273 -3.18 -7.22 21.75
C GLU A 273 -4.18 -6.64 20.74
N ILE A 274 -4.51 -7.44 19.72
CA ILE A 274 -5.45 -7.04 18.67
C ILE A 274 -6.89 -7.29 19.13
N ASN A 275 -7.75 -6.28 18.95
CA ASN A 275 -9.18 -6.47 19.03
C ASN A 275 -9.77 -6.74 17.65
N CYS A 276 -10.04 -8.00 17.34
CA CYS A 276 -10.54 -8.43 16.03
C CYS A 276 -11.93 -7.87 15.65
N LYS A 277 -12.68 -7.30 16.61
CA LYS A 277 -13.97 -6.65 16.36
C LYS A 277 -13.83 -5.23 15.80
N TYR A 278 -12.64 -4.63 15.95
CA TYR A 278 -12.35 -3.25 15.55
C TYR A 278 -11.37 -3.26 14.41
N LYS A 279 -11.85 -2.98 13.20
CA LYS A 279 -11.04 -2.93 11.99
C LYS A 279 -11.42 -1.72 11.17
N LYS A 280 -10.41 -1.03 10.63
CA LYS A 280 -10.56 -0.10 9.53
C LYS A 280 -9.99 -0.75 8.27
N TYR A 281 -10.31 -0.20 7.11
CA TYR A 281 -9.79 -0.68 5.84
C TYR A 281 -9.33 0.51 5.01
N ASN A 282 -8.10 0.43 4.51
CA ASN A 282 -7.55 1.38 3.55
C ASN A 282 -7.72 0.82 2.14
N TYR A 283 -8.23 1.64 1.23
CA TYR A 283 -8.25 1.32 -0.19
C TYR A 283 -6.85 1.47 -0.77
N LEU A 284 -6.54 0.76 -1.85
CA LEU A 284 -5.21 0.62 -2.42
C LEU A 284 -4.52 1.94 -2.75
N ASP A 285 -5.26 2.91 -3.30
CA ASP A 285 -4.71 4.12 -3.89
C ASP A 285 -5.67 5.30 -3.78
N SER A 286 -5.16 6.53 -3.64
CA SER A 286 -5.98 7.72 -3.50
C SER A 286 -6.64 8.15 -4.81
N GLY A 287 -5.96 8.03 -5.93
CA GLY A 287 -6.55 8.34 -7.24
C GLY A 287 -7.70 7.40 -7.56
N LEU A 288 -7.51 6.09 -7.38
CA LEU A 288 -8.58 5.10 -7.51
C LEU A 288 -9.74 5.34 -6.54
N LEU A 289 -9.46 5.75 -5.30
CA LEU A 289 -10.48 6.10 -4.33
C LEU A 289 -11.38 7.23 -4.82
N LEU A 290 -10.79 8.28 -5.39
CA LEU A 290 -11.53 9.40 -5.96
C LEU A 290 -12.45 8.96 -7.11
N ARG A 291 -12.02 7.98 -7.92
CA ARG A 291 -12.87 7.40 -8.98
C ARG A 291 -14.07 6.64 -8.44
N VAL A 292 -13.86 5.83 -7.39
CA VAL A 292 -14.98 5.11 -6.75
C VAL A 292 -15.98 6.08 -6.11
N LEU A 293 -15.52 7.24 -5.67
CA LEU A 293 -16.39 8.30 -5.15
C LEU A 293 -17.12 9.11 -6.24
N ASP A 294 -16.92 8.76 -7.52
CA ASP A 294 -17.47 9.49 -8.67
C ASP A 294 -17.16 11.02 -8.62
N LEU A 295 -15.97 11.37 -8.14
CA LEU A 295 -15.52 12.75 -8.19
C LEU A 295 -15.13 13.05 -9.63
N GLU A 296 -16.01 13.73 -10.35
CA GLU A 296 -15.70 14.32 -11.64
C GLU A 296 -14.64 15.42 -11.43
N LEU A 297 -13.41 15.07 -11.76
CA LEU A 297 -12.35 16.04 -11.89
C LEU A 297 -12.61 16.78 -13.22
N GLY A 298 -13.51 17.77 -13.20
CA GLY A 298 -13.78 18.57 -14.37
C GLY A 298 -12.51 19.28 -14.88
N SER A 299 -12.49 19.66 -16.15
CA SER A 299 -11.38 20.30 -16.88
C SER A 299 -10.83 21.59 -16.25
N ALA A 300 -11.32 22.03 -15.11
CA ALA A 300 -10.87 23.22 -14.40
C ALA A 300 -9.84 22.83 -13.33
N GLN A 301 -8.54 22.95 -13.66
CA GLN A 301 -7.46 22.92 -12.66
C GLN A 301 -7.78 23.68 -11.37
N PRO A 302 -8.44 24.89 -11.42
CA PRO A 302 -8.85 25.61 -10.23
C PRO A 302 -9.82 24.83 -9.33
N LEU A 303 -10.73 24.00 -9.89
CA LEU A 303 -11.70 23.24 -9.10
C LEU A 303 -11.00 22.09 -8.35
N THR A 304 -10.05 21.43 -8.99
CA THR A 304 -9.22 20.39 -8.40
C THR A 304 -8.30 20.97 -7.32
N GLU A 305 -7.70 22.13 -7.61
CA GLU A 305 -6.93 22.88 -6.63
C GLU A 305 -7.82 23.35 -5.47
N MET A 306 -9.00 23.88 -5.73
CA MET A 306 -9.97 24.28 -4.69
C MET A 306 -10.40 23.07 -3.84
N ILE A 307 -10.65 21.92 -4.44
CA ILE A 307 -11.03 20.69 -3.73
C ILE A 307 -9.92 20.23 -2.77
N LEU A 308 -8.65 20.34 -3.16
CA LEU A 308 -7.52 19.88 -2.35
C LEU A 308 -6.79 20.99 -1.60
N ILE A 309 -6.85 22.25 -2.07
CA ILE A 309 -6.08 23.36 -1.52
C ILE A 309 -6.96 24.35 -0.74
N GLY A 310 -8.11 24.72 -1.29
CA GLY A 310 -8.84 25.90 -0.84
C GLY A 310 -9.84 25.66 0.27
N ALA A 311 -10.74 24.76 0.09
CA ALA A 311 -11.91 24.58 0.96
C ALA A 311 -11.79 23.32 1.80
N ALA A 312 -10.93 23.35 2.84
CA ALA A 312 -10.80 22.26 3.81
C ALA A 312 -12.15 21.87 4.46
N GLU A 313 -13.14 22.74 4.40
CA GLU A 313 -14.46 22.55 5.01
C GLU A 313 -15.47 21.86 4.08
N GLU A 314 -15.30 21.90 2.75
CA GLU A 314 -16.27 21.37 1.80
C GLU A 314 -16.06 19.92 1.39
N LEU A 315 -14.86 19.36 1.53
CA LEU A 315 -14.64 17.90 1.33
C LEU A 315 -14.84 17.14 2.61
N VAL A 316 -15.99 16.53 2.76
CA VAL A 316 -16.40 15.70 3.91
C VAL A 316 -15.38 14.60 4.26
N ASN A 317 -14.49 14.20 3.33
CA ASN A 317 -13.56 13.08 3.51
C ASN A 317 -12.06 13.45 3.39
N LYS A 318 -11.67 14.73 3.25
CA LYS A 318 -10.26 15.13 3.03
C LYS A 318 -9.32 14.57 4.12
N GLY A 319 -9.71 14.67 5.39
CA GLY A 319 -8.90 14.13 6.49
C GLY A 319 -8.71 12.62 6.39
N LYS A 320 -9.75 11.90 6.00
CA LYS A 320 -9.74 10.44 5.90
C LYS A 320 -8.93 9.93 4.71
N VAL A 321 -8.97 10.64 3.56
CA VAL A 321 -8.09 10.34 2.41
C VAL A 321 -6.63 10.52 2.79
N THR A 322 -6.29 11.63 3.46
CA THR A 322 -4.93 11.89 3.95
C THR A 322 -4.49 10.84 4.97
N GLU A 323 -5.36 10.43 5.89
CA GLU A 323 -5.11 9.33 6.84
C GLU A 323 -4.80 8.03 6.08
N MET A 324 -5.60 7.67 5.07
CA MET A 324 -5.37 6.47 4.26
C MET A 324 -4.02 6.52 3.54
N VAL A 325 -3.69 7.63 2.89
CA VAL A 325 -2.40 7.80 2.19
C VAL A 325 -1.25 7.71 3.19
N ALA A 326 -1.38 8.33 4.38
CA ALA A 326 -0.37 8.21 5.42
C ALA A 326 -0.13 6.75 5.83
N GLY A 327 -1.17 5.96 5.98
CA GLY A 327 -1.04 4.52 6.26
C GLY A 327 -0.28 3.77 5.16
N TRP A 328 -0.56 4.07 3.89
CA TRP A 328 0.17 3.47 2.78
C TRP A 328 1.64 3.91 2.74
N GLU A 329 1.94 5.19 2.93
CA GLU A 329 3.32 5.69 2.94
C GLU A 329 4.12 5.08 4.09
N ILE A 330 3.53 4.95 5.29
CA ILE A 330 4.13 4.22 6.42
C ILE A 330 4.42 2.77 6.03
N LEU A 331 3.47 2.07 5.40
CA LEU A 331 3.63 0.67 5.02
C LEU A 331 4.70 0.49 3.94
N LYS A 332 4.75 1.38 2.94
CA LYS A 332 5.73 1.36 1.85
C LYS A 332 7.15 1.66 2.33
N SER A 333 7.31 2.40 3.45
CA SER A 333 8.63 2.66 4.06
C SER A 333 9.24 1.44 4.76
N LEU A 334 8.43 0.41 5.03
CA LEU A 334 8.88 -0.82 5.68
C LEU A 334 9.51 -1.79 4.66
N SER A 335 10.19 -2.83 5.18
CA SER A 335 10.83 -3.81 4.31
C SER A 335 9.83 -4.48 3.35
N PRO A 336 10.05 -4.45 2.02
CA PRO A 336 9.16 -5.11 1.07
C PRO A 336 9.23 -6.64 1.10
N ARG A 337 10.10 -7.22 1.92
CA ARG A 337 10.31 -8.68 2.01
C ARG A 337 9.29 -9.39 2.89
N THR A 338 8.54 -8.64 3.68
CA THR A 338 7.52 -9.16 4.58
C THR A 338 6.22 -8.38 4.40
N SER A 339 5.08 -9.05 4.59
CA SER A 339 3.81 -8.34 4.69
C SER A 339 3.70 -7.73 6.09
N HIS A 340 3.57 -6.42 6.15
CA HIS A 340 3.40 -5.68 7.39
C HIS A 340 1.93 -5.36 7.65
N ASP A 341 1.56 -5.26 8.92
CA ASP A 341 0.24 -4.82 9.34
C ASP A 341 0.27 -3.34 9.77
N LEU A 342 -0.87 -2.68 9.62
CA LEU A 342 -1.11 -1.35 10.14
C LEU A 342 -1.95 -1.44 11.43
N TYR A 343 -1.63 -0.60 12.40
CA TYR A 343 -2.31 -0.56 13.68
C TYR A 343 -2.82 0.83 14.00
N TYR A 344 -3.96 0.90 14.66
CA TYR A 344 -4.54 2.11 15.23
C TYR A 344 -4.99 1.87 16.67
N TRP A 345 -5.30 2.93 17.39
CA TRP A 345 -5.87 2.81 18.73
C TRP A 345 -7.17 3.61 18.82
N GLU A 346 -8.15 3.03 19.50
CA GLU A 346 -9.42 3.68 19.80
C GLU A 346 -9.79 3.41 21.26
N ASN A 347 -10.18 4.48 21.97
CA ASN A 347 -10.76 4.38 23.30
C ASN A 347 -12.28 4.33 23.19
N THR A 348 -12.86 3.26 23.70
CA THR A 348 -14.31 3.03 23.71
C THR A 348 -14.93 3.14 25.10
N SER A 349 -14.18 3.62 26.11
CA SER A 349 -14.71 3.82 27.45
C SER A 349 -15.69 4.99 27.50
N GLU A 350 -16.72 4.84 28.34
CA GLU A 350 -17.92 5.67 28.46
C GLU A 350 -17.78 7.15 28.09
N GLY A 351 -18.52 7.57 27.08
CA GLY A 351 -18.82 8.98 26.80
C GLY A 351 -17.82 9.77 25.98
N THR A 352 -16.63 9.27 25.68
CA THR A 352 -15.65 9.95 24.82
C THR A 352 -14.95 9.00 23.86
N THR A 353 -15.18 9.17 22.57
CA THR A 353 -14.39 8.50 21.53
C THR A 353 -13.09 9.26 21.34
N SER A 354 -11.97 8.61 21.62
CA SER A 354 -10.63 9.13 21.32
C SER A 354 -9.92 8.11 20.46
N GLU A 355 -9.29 8.56 19.39
CA GLU A 355 -8.62 7.70 18.43
C GLU A 355 -7.23 8.26 18.11
N VAL A 356 -6.27 7.38 17.90
CA VAL A 356 -4.96 7.66 17.32
C VAL A 356 -4.88 6.93 15.98
N ASP A 357 -4.61 7.65 14.92
CA ASP A 357 -4.77 7.17 13.55
C ASP A 357 -3.85 5.99 13.23
N TYR A 358 -2.57 6.04 13.67
CA TYR A 358 -1.64 4.92 13.54
C TYR A 358 -0.79 4.73 14.79
N LEU A 359 -0.42 3.47 15.03
CA LEU A 359 0.63 3.09 15.97
C LEU A 359 1.76 2.45 15.16
N ILE A 360 2.97 2.96 15.33
CA ILE A 360 4.18 2.37 14.74
C ILE A 360 5.15 1.93 15.83
N SER A 361 6.05 1.02 15.49
CA SER A 361 7.14 0.62 16.38
C SER A 361 8.47 1.03 15.77
N ARG A 362 9.28 1.76 16.53
CA ARG A 362 10.63 2.14 16.13
C ARG A 362 11.52 2.12 17.37
N ASP A 363 12.74 1.62 17.22
CA ASP A 363 13.73 1.56 18.30
C ASP A 363 13.18 0.93 19.59
N MET A 364 12.39 -0.14 19.45
CA MET A 364 11.75 -0.86 20.56
C MET A 364 10.70 -0.05 21.35
N ILE A 365 10.22 1.07 20.83
CA ILE A 365 9.15 1.86 21.44
C ILE A 365 7.91 1.94 20.54
N VAL A 366 6.75 2.12 21.17
CA VAL A 366 5.48 2.43 20.50
C VAL A 366 5.42 3.94 20.27
N ILE A 367 5.23 4.35 19.03
CA ILE A 367 5.06 5.76 18.67
C ILE A 367 3.65 5.95 18.12
N PRO A 368 2.79 6.73 18.79
CA PRO A 368 1.49 7.12 18.28
C PRO A 368 1.65 8.22 17.22
N VAL A 369 0.90 8.07 16.14
CA VAL A 369 0.91 8.97 14.97
C VAL A 369 -0.51 9.50 14.75
N GLU A 370 -0.66 10.80 14.83
CA GLU A 370 -1.88 11.54 14.50
C GLU A 370 -1.72 12.22 13.14
N VAL A 371 -2.66 12.02 12.23
CA VAL A 371 -2.64 12.57 10.87
C VAL A 371 -3.61 13.75 10.77
N LYS A 372 -3.16 14.86 10.21
CA LYS A 372 -3.98 16.06 9.98
C LYS A 372 -3.82 16.56 8.54
N ALA A 373 -4.92 16.67 7.82
CA ALA A 373 -4.92 17.14 6.43
C ALA A 373 -4.56 18.64 6.26
N GLY A 374 -4.47 19.37 7.35
CA GLY A 374 -4.12 20.79 7.37
C GLY A 374 -3.10 21.13 8.44
N VAL A 375 -2.87 22.43 8.65
CA VAL A 375 -1.93 22.95 9.65
C VAL A 375 -2.55 23.12 11.03
N THR A 376 -3.88 23.07 11.14
CA THR A 376 -4.61 23.21 12.41
C THR A 376 -5.17 21.87 12.90
N GLY A 377 -5.43 21.76 14.19
CA GLY A 377 -6.08 20.60 14.80
C GLY A 377 -5.68 20.36 16.24
N LYS A 378 -6.64 19.92 17.04
CA LYS A 378 -6.42 19.57 18.45
C LYS A 378 -5.80 18.17 18.54
N MET A 379 -4.80 18.00 19.40
CA MET A 379 -4.11 16.72 19.64
C MET A 379 -4.58 16.06 20.94
N LYS A 380 -5.87 16.17 21.26
CA LYS A 380 -6.42 15.64 22.52
C LYS A 380 -6.27 14.12 22.63
N SER A 381 -6.60 13.41 21.56
CA SER A 381 -6.51 11.94 21.53
C SER A 381 -5.07 11.47 21.63
N LEU A 382 -4.15 12.10 20.88
CA LEU A 382 -2.73 11.81 20.93
C LEU A 382 -2.16 11.99 22.34
N ARG A 383 -2.44 13.14 22.98
CA ARG A 383 -2.00 13.41 24.36
C ARG A 383 -2.63 12.45 25.37
N LEU A 384 -3.92 12.09 25.20
CA LEU A 384 -4.57 11.11 26.05
C LEU A 384 -3.91 9.72 25.93
N PHE A 385 -3.59 9.30 24.73
CA PHE A 385 -2.88 8.03 24.49
C PHE A 385 -1.50 8.07 25.13
N MET A 386 -0.71 9.13 24.87
CA MET A 386 0.61 9.31 25.45
C MET A 386 0.58 9.24 26.99
N ARG A 387 -0.42 9.88 27.62
CA ARG A 387 -0.62 9.81 29.07
C ARG A 387 -0.90 8.40 29.54
N ARG A 388 -1.91 7.73 28.92
CA ARG A 388 -2.34 6.38 29.32
C ARG A 388 -1.27 5.30 29.15
N LYS A 389 -0.33 5.53 28.24
CA LYS A 389 0.76 4.59 27.93
C LYS A 389 2.11 5.09 28.45
N HIS A 390 2.12 6.17 29.20
CA HIS A 390 3.32 6.81 29.77
C HIS A 390 4.41 7.06 28.72
N LEU A 391 4.00 7.49 27.51
CA LEU A 391 4.91 7.76 26.41
C LEU A 391 5.42 9.20 26.46
N LEU A 392 6.71 9.37 26.16
CA LEU A 392 7.36 10.67 26.12
C LEU A 392 7.37 11.29 24.71
N LEU A 393 7.14 10.46 23.68
CA LEU A 393 7.18 10.86 22.28
C LEU A 393 5.89 10.48 21.56
N GLY A 394 5.35 11.44 20.80
CA GLY A 394 4.30 11.24 19.81
C GLY A 394 4.64 11.96 18.53
N LYS A 395 3.99 11.60 17.42
CA LYS A 395 4.15 12.27 16.14
C LYS A 395 2.82 12.81 15.64
N ARG A 396 2.87 14.03 15.10
CA ARG A 396 1.79 14.65 14.35
C ARG A 396 2.24 14.81 12.91
N CYS A 397 1.57 14.13 11.98
CA CYS A 397 1.81 14.26 10.55
C CYS A 397 0.82 15.26 9.95
N SER A 398 1.33 16.35 9.39
CA SER A 398 0.50 17.45 8.86
C SER A 398 1.18 18.12 7.65
N LEU A 399 0.52 19.14 7.08
CA LEU A 399 1.13 19.97 6.02
C LEU A 399 2.08 21.07 6.58
N GLU A 400 2.38 21.03 7.89
CA GLU A 400 3.40 21.89 8.48
C GLU A 400 4.80 21.36 8.17
N ASN A 401 5.80 22.24 8.18
CA ASN A 401 7.20 21.85 8.14
C ASN A 401 7.62 21.12 9.42
N PHE A 402 8.79 20.53 9.44
CA PHE A 402 9.34 19.87 10.63
C PHE A 402 9.35 20.82 11.82
N GLY A 403 8.92 20.34 12.96
CA GLY A 403 8.87 21.08 14.20
C GLY A 403 8.69 20.19 15.42
N CYS A 404 8.69 20.78 16.60
CA CYS A 404 8.49 20.05 17.85
C CYS A 404 7.68 20.90 18.83
N ILE A 405 6.72 20.25 19.48
CA ILE A 405 5.94 20.84 20.56
C ILE A 405 6.34 20.13 21.86
N GLU A 406 6.92 20.86 22.81
CA GLU A 406 7.19 20.37 24.13
C GLU A 406 6.06 20.74 25.10
N PHE A 407 5.69 19.82 25.97
CA PHE A 407 4.69 20.04 27.01
C PHE A 407 4.92 19.14 28.23
N THR A 408 4.42 19.54 29.37
CA THR A 408 4.28 18.69 30.55
C THR A 408 2.83 18.30 30.75
N ASP A 409 2.58 17.13 31.29
CA ASP A 409 1.23 16.64 31.57
C ASP A 409 1.10 16.26 33.06
N ASN A 410 0.67 17.22 33.86
CA ASN A 410 0.51 17.05 35.31
C ASN A 410 -0.52 15.99 35.71
N ASN A 411 -1.32 15.48 34.72
CA ASN A 411 -2.25 14.39 34.97
C ASN A 411 -1.66 13.01 34.63
N ASP A 412 -0.39 12.94 34.24
CA ASP A 412 0.33 11.68 34.10
C ASP A 412 0.85 11.24 35.49
N ASP A 413 0.35 10.12 35.98
CA ASP A 413 0.66 9.59 37.30
C ASP A 413 2.06 8.98 37.40
N VAL A 414 2.71 8.68 36.27
CA VAL A 414 4.09 8.14 36.23
C VAL A 414 5.12 9.22 35.93
N TYR A 415 4.81 10.12 34.97
CA TYR A 415 5.75 11.15 34.50
C TYR A 415 5.13 12.55 34.47
N PRO A 416 4.64 13.09 35.63
CA PRO A 416 3.92 14.36 35.62
C PRO A 416 4.81 15.58 35.30
N GLU A 417 6.07 15.57 35.71
CA GLU A 417 6.99 16.69 35.52
C GLU A 417 7.95 16.53 34.33
N ILE A 418 7.95 15.34 33.70
CA ILE A 418 8.82 15.09 32.55
C ILE A 418 8.28 15.76 31.31
N LYS A 419 9.14 16.49 30.61
CA LYS A 419 8.82 17.06 29.31
C LYS A 419 8.54 15.94 28.29
N LYS A 420 7.39 16.01 27.67
CA LYS A 420 6.96 15.17 26.54
C LYS A 420 7.08 15.95 25.25
N GLN A 421 7.29 15.25 24.15
CA GLN A 421 7.46 15.83 22.85
C GLN A 421 6.41 15.30 21.86
N ILE A 422 5.82 16.19 21.09
CA ILE A 422 5.10 15.85 19.86
C ILE A 422 5.90 16.44 18.70
N GLN A 423 6.53 15.56 17.94
CA GLN A 423 7.26 15.96 16.74
C GLN A 423 6.26 16.18 15.60
N ILE A 424 6.34 17.34 14.96
CA ILE A 424 5.60 17.65 13.74
C ILE A 424 6.40 17.09 12.58
N HIS A 425 5.76 16.22 11.80
CA HIS A 425 6.36 15.51 10.69
C HIS A 425 5.57 15.82 9.42
N PRO A 426 6.19 16.39 8.37
CA PRO A 426 5.47 16.71 7.15
C PRO A 426 4.87 15.47 6.50
N LEU A 427 3.65 15.58 5.96
CA LEU A 427 2.98 14.49 5.24
C LEU A 427 3.76 13.99 4.02
N TYR A 428 4.53 14.87 3.38
CA TYR A 428 5.38 14.50 2.26
C TYR A 428 6.69 13.78 2.67
N CYS A 429 6.91 13.56 3.98
CA CYS A 429 8.08 12.89 4.55
C CYS A 429 7.75 11.59 5.30
N LEU A 430 6.57 11.01 5.11
CA LEU A 430 6.13 9.81 5.83
C LEU A 430 7.06 8.59 5.64
N SER A 431 7.84 8.55 4.57
CA SER A 431 8.87 7.53 4.33
C SER A 431 10.02 7.56 5.35
N THR A 432 10.19 8.66 6.10
CA THR A 432 11.24 8.81 7.12
C THR A 432 10.70 8.77 8.56
N LEU A 433 9.43 8.41 8.72
CA LEU A 433 8.70 8.42 9.99
C LEU A 433 9.19 7.31 11.02
#